data_25a7f9341e68a3c2d8b0c868de8cad19
#
_entry.id   25a7f9341e68a3c2d8b0c868de8cad19
#
_cell.length_a   1.000
_cell.length_b   1.000
_cell.length_c   1.000
_cell.angle_alpha   90.00
_cell.angle_beta   90.00
_cell.angle_gamma   90.00
#
_symmetry.space_group_name_H-M   'P 1'
#
loop_
_entity.id
_entity.type
_entity.pdbx_description
1 polymer ?
#
loop_
_entity_poly.entity_id
_entity_poly.type
_entity_poly.pdbx_seq_one_letter_code
_entity_poly.pdbx_strand_id
1 'polypeptide(L)' 'LSTIERADQVLVLDGGRIVEIGSHAELLARGGTYAQLHRAQFRDSPA' A
#
# COMPACT_ATOMS: atom_id res chain seq x y z
N LEU A 1 8.04 7.49 3.12
CA LEU A 1 6.94 6.64 2.74
C LEU A 1 6.70 5.57 3.79
N SER A 2 5.52 5.54 4.34
CA SER A 2 5.18 4.61 5.42
C SER A 2 3.80 4.04 5.21
N THR A 3 3.58 2.85 5.76
CA THR A 3 2.29 2.19 5.70
C THR A 3 1.86 1.84 7.11
N ILE A 4 0.65 2.21 7.47
CA ILE A 4 0.07 1.85 8.76
C ILE A 4 -1.08 0.90 8.50
N GLU A 5 -1.02 -0.28 9.09
CA GLU A 5 -2.07 -1.29 8.92
C GLU A 5 -2.91 -1.37 10.17
N ARG A 6 -4.20 -1.21 10.01
CA ARG A 6 -5.18 -1.41 11.07
C ARG A 6 -6.04 -2.60 10.69
N ALA A 7 -6.91 -3.04 11.58
CA ALA A 7 -7.67 -4.27 11.38
C ALA A 7 -8.33 -4.33 10.00
N ASP A 8 -9.01 -3.26 9.61
CA ASP A 8 -9.76 -3.24 8.35
C ASP A 8 -9.33 -2.11 7.45
N GLN A 9 -8.21 -1.48 7.75
CA GLN A 9 -7.87 -0.26 7.04
C GLN A 9 -6.36 -0.10 6.96
N VAL A 10 -5.91 0.34 5.80
CA VAL A 10 -4.49 0.61 5.56
C VAL A 10 -4.36 2.08 5.20
N LEU A 11 -3.39 2.75 5.80
CA LEU A 11 -3.08 4.14 5.49
C LEU A 11 -1.68 4.19 4.91
N VAL A 12 -1.53 4.87 3.79
CA VAL A 12 -0.23 5.07 3.17
C VAL A 12 0.15 6.53 3.33
N LEU A 13 1.31 6.74 3.94
CA LEU A 13 1.82 8.10 4.21
C LEU A 13 3.06 8.36 3.39
N ASP A 14 3.18 9.57 2.90
CA ASP A 14 4.32 10.00 2.13
C ASP A 14 4.59 11.47 2.43
N GLY A 15 5.79 11.76 2.93
CA GLY A 15 6.14 13.11 3.28
C GLY A 15 5.28 13.71 4.38
N GLY A 16 4.83 12.87 5.33
CA GLY A 16 3.98 13.33 6.43
C GLY A 16 2.52 13.52 6.04
N ARG A 17 2.12 13.03 4.88
CA ARG A 17 0.75 13.18 4.39
C ARG A 17 0.16 11.82 4.06
N ILE A 18 -1.14 11.69 4.29
CA ILE A 18 -1.84 10.49 3.89
C ILE A 18 -2.14 10.60 2.39
N VAL A 19 -1.57 9.70 1.61
CA VAL A 19 -1.78 9.70 0.16
C VAL A 19 -2.79 8.66 -0.27
N GLU A 20 -2.98 7.61 0.53
CA GLU A 20 -4.00 6.59 0.24
C GLU A 20 -4.56 6.08 1.54
N ILE A 21 -5.84 5.72 1.52
CA ILE A 21 -6.51 5.14 2.67
C ILE A 21 -7.60 4.20 2.16
N GLY A 22 -7.69 3.03 2.77
CA GLY A 22 -8.70 2.04 2.39
C GLY A 22 -8.30 0.67 2.88
N SER A 23 -9.07 -0.35 2.51
CA SER A 23 -8.71 -1.71 2.85
C SER A 23 -7.58 -2.18 1.95
N HIS A 24 -6.92 -3.24 2.37
CA HIS A 24 -5.85 -3.86 1.57
C HIS A 24 -6.35 -4.17 0.15
N ALA A 25 -7.50 -4.81 0.06
CA ALA A 25 -8.04 -5.17 -1.25
C ALA A 25 -8.39 -3.94 -2.08
N GLU A 26 -8.96 -2.92 -1.43
CA GLU A 26 -9.32 -1.70 -2.13
C GLU A 26 -8.09 -0.99 -2.69
N LEU A 27 -7.03 -0.90 -1.90
CA LEU A 27 -5.83 -0.21 -2.33
C LEU A 27 -5.13 -0.97 -3.44
N LEU A 28 -5.14 -2.29 -3.39
CA LEU A 28 -4.58 -3.08 -4.47
C LEU A 28 -5.38 -2.90 -5.77
N ALA A 29 -6.69 -2.87 -5.67
CA ALA A 29 -7.56 -2.69 -6.83
C ALA A 29 -7.40 -1.29 -7.42
N ARG A 30 -7.10 -0.31 -6.59
CA ARG A 30 -6.92 1.06 -7.05
C ARG A 30 -5.68 1.22 -7.93
N GLY A 31 -4.67 0.40 -7.71
CA GLY A 31 -3.47 0.44 -8.52
C GLY A 31 -2.59 1.65 -8.27
N GLY A 32 -2.69 2.25 -7.09
CA GLY A 32 -1.89 3.42 -6.76
C GLY A 32 -0.60 3.07 -6.04
N THR A 33 -0.17 3.96 -5.14
CA THR A 33 1.10 3.82 -4.44
C THR A 33 1.20 2.50 -3.67
N TYR A 34 0.15 2.16 -2.95
CA TYR A 34 0.16 0.93 -2.17
C TYR A 34 0.33 -0.30 -3.06
N ALA A 35 -0.40 -0.34 -4.17
CA ALA A 35 -0.31 -1.47 -5.08
C ALA A 35 1.09 -1.58 -5.69
N GLN A 36 1.70 -0.45 -6.00
CA GLN A 36 3.06 -0.45 -6.53
C GLN A 36 4.07 -0.97 -5.53
N LEU A 37 3.94 -0.55 -4.27
CA LEU A 37 4.81 -1.05 -3.21
C LEU A 37 4.64 -2.54 -3.02
N HIS A 38 3.42 -3.00 -3.04
CA HIS A 38 3.11 -4.41 -2.87
C HIS A 38 3.71 -5.23 -4.00
N ARG A 39 3.58 -4.75 -5.22
CA ARG A 39 4.14 -5.41 -6.39
C ARG A 39 5.66 -5.46 -6.32
N ALA A 40 6.28 -4.38 -5.88
CA ALA A 40 7.72 -4.32 -5.79
C ALA A 40 8.25 -5.37 -4.83
N GLN A 41 7.57 -5.61 -3.73
CA GLN A 41 7.96 -6.61 -2.77
C GLN A 41 7.87 -8.02 -3.32
N PHE A 42 6.81 -8.30 -4.05
CA PHE A 42 6.64 -9.64 -4.63
C PHE A 42 7.45 -9.85 -5.88
N ARG A 43 7.78 -8.77 -6.55
CA ARG A 43 8.54 -8.84 -7.77
C ARG A 43 9.96 -9.35 -7.54
N ASP A 44 10.48 -9.09 -6.36
CA ASP A 44 11.82 -9.52 -5.98
C ASP A 44 11.87 -10.96 -5.55
N SER A 45 10.78 -11.63 -5.55
CA SER A 45 10.73 -13.03 -5.20
C SER A 45 11.55 -13.81 -6.20
N PRO A 46 12.56 -14.55 -5.76
CA PRO A 46 13.27 -15.43 -6.68
C PRO A 46 12.30 -16.49 -7.15
N ALA A 47 12.01 -16.45 -8.38
CA ALA A 47 11.09 -17.43 -8.95
C ALA A 47 11.74 -18.80 -9.00
#